data_882fb9adb85f08f782abb6e7739c0bb9
#
_entry.id   882fb9adb85f08f782abb6e7739c0bb9
#
_cell.length_a   1.000
_cell.length_b   1.000
_cell.length_c   1.000
_cell.angle_alpha   90.00
_cell.angle_beta   90.00
_cell.angle_gamma   90.00
#
_symmetry.space_group_name_H-M   'P 1'
#
loop_
_entity.id
_entity.type
_entity.pdbx_description
1 polymer ?
#
loop_
_entity_poly.entity_id
_entity_poly.type
_entity_poly.pdbx_seq_one_letter_code
_entity_poly.pdbx_strand_id
1 'polypeptide(L)'
;MSSPGDRPPEPANGAEAALEELRRQNAELIEAVAARDTFIAIAAHELRNPMTPIVGQIDLLLAALQAGRYSSAQVEHRVRRIRRAMDHFIKRAGTLLDVSRITSGRFQLALAPCELSDLVRETVETFTETARYSGCSISIEVPESLPGAWDRLALEQILDNLISNAIKYAPSGQVMVSAENLGSLVRLRVRDHGPGISTGDRARIFERFERAVGVSERRSGFGVGLWVVGQLVTAMEGTIMVDDAQGGGSVFTVILPRYSEANLP
;
A
#
# COMPACT_ATOMS: atom_id res chain seq x y z
N MET A 1 -31.71 -71.06 21.86
CA MET A 1 -30.31 -70.73 21.56
C MET A 1 -30.34 -69.60 20.54
N SER A 2 -30.27 -68.39 21.03
CA SER A 2 -30.28 -67.18 20.17
C SER A 2 -28.83 -66.80 19.90
N SER A 3 -28.49 -66.66 18.63
CA SER A 3 -27.20 -66.15 18.18
C SER A 3 -26.96 -64.68 18.58
N PRO A 4 -25.75 -64.34 18.99
CA PRO A 4 -25.43 -62.96 19.30
C PRO A 4 -25.16 -62.13 18.02
N GLY A 5 -25.76 -60.95 18.02
CA GLY A 5 -25.87 -59.92 17.06
C GLY A 5 -24.67 -59.61 16.17
N ASP A 6 -25.03 -59.52 14.94
CA ASP A 6 -24.30 -58.77 13.93
C ASP A 6 -24.51 -57.26 14.16
N ARG A 7 -23.51 -56.61 14.77
CA ARG A 7 -23.45 -55.16 14.82
C ARG A 7 -22.88 -54.68 13.52
N PRO A 8 -23.58 -53.83 12.76
CA PRO A 8 -22.97 -53.26 11.57
C PRO A 8 -21.75 -52.41 11.95
N PRO A 9 -20.71 -52.37 11.14
CA PRO A 9 -19.54 -51.54 11.40
C PRO A 9 -19.97 -50.07 11.43
N GLU A 10 -19.62 -49.39 12.52
CA GLU A 10 -19.75 -47.91 12.62
C GLU A 10 -18.97 -47.27 11.50
N PRO A 11 -19.44 -46.13 10.94
CA PRO A 11 -19.00 -45.64 9.68
C PRO A 11 -17.54 -45.16 9.69
N ALA A 12 -16.75 -45.66 8.75
CA ALA A 12 -15.44 -45.19 8.37
C ALA A 12 -15.43 -43.67 7.96
N ASN A 13 -16.61 -43.08 7.84
CA ASN A 13 -16.83 -41.68 7.41
C ASN A 13 -16.18 -40.63 8.30
N GLY A 14 -16.04 -40.85 9.59
CA GLY A 14 -15.44 -39.83 10.47
C GLY A 14 -13.93 -39.70 10.36
N ALA A 15 -13.22 -40.83 10.13
CA ALA A 15 -11.78 -40.82 9.97
C ALA A 15 -11.35 -40.28 8.59
N GLU A 16 -12.11 -40.61 7.54
CA GLU A 16 -11.88 -40.06 6.19
C GLU A 16 -12.13 -38.56 6.14
N ALA A 17 -13.23 -38.07 6.72
CA ALA A 17 -13.53 -36.65 6.79
C ALA A 17 -12.46 -35.88 7.60
N ALA A 18 -11.99 -36.45 8.73
CA ALA A 18 -10.91 -35.86 9.51
C ALA A 18 -9.57 -35.83 8.73
N LEU A 19 -9.29 -36.87 7.95
CA LEU A 19 -8.09 -36.93 7.10
C LEU A 19 -8.14 -35.92 5.95
N GLU A 20 -9.31 -35.75 5.33
CA GLU A 20 -9.50 -34.73 4.28
C GLU A 20 -9.36 -33.32 4.84
N GLU A 21 -9.95 -33.03 6.00
CA GLU A 21 -9.81 -31.76 6.69
C GLU A 21 -8.34 -31.46 7.06
N LEU A 22 -7.61 -32.47 7.57
CA LEU A 22 -6.20 -32.32 7.88
C LEU A 22 -5.34 -32.09 6.62
N ARG A 23 -5.67 -32.73 5.52
CA ARG A 23 -5.01 -32.49 4.22
C ARG A 23 -5.26 -31.08 3.72
N ARG A 24 -6.50 -30.58 3.85
CA ARG A 24 -6.86 -29.20 3.48
C ARG A 24 -6.07 -28.20 4.31
N GLN A 25 -6.06 -28.35 5.64
CA GLN A 25 -5.31 -27.49 6.54
C GLN A 25 -3.79 -27.52 6.24
N ASN A 26 -3.24 -28.70 5.94
CA ASN A 26 -1.84 -28.83 5.59
C ASN A 26 -1.51 -28.12 4.26
N ALA A 27 -2.38 -28.25 3.26
CA ALA A 27 -2.22 -27.53 2.00
C ALA A 27 -2.25 -26.01 2.19
N GLU A 28 -3.20 -25.50 2.98
CA GLU A 28 -3.30 -24.08 3.33
C GLU A 28 -2.05 -23.59 4.07
N LEU A 29 -1.52 -24.38 5.01
CA LEU A 29 -0.30 -24.04 5.75
C LEU A 29 0.94 -24.03 4.82
N ILE A 30 1.06 -24.99 3.90
CA ILE A 30 2.16 -25.04 2.93
C ILE A 30 2.11 -23.81 2.03
N GLU A 31 0.94 -23.43 1.55
CA GLU A 31 0.75 -22.24 0.72
C GLU A 31 1.08 -20.96 1.50
N ALA A 32 0.63 -20.83 2.74
CA ALA A 32 0.94 -19.71 3.62
C ALA A 32 2.46 -19.58 3.89
N VAL A 33 3.16 -20.70 4.11
CA VAL A 33 4.62 -20.71 4.29
C VAL A 33 5.33 -20.31 3.01
N ALA A 34 4.94 -20.85 1.86
CA ALA A 34 5.52 -20.49 0.56
C ALA A 34 5.32 -18.99 0.24
N ALA A 35 4.13 -18.45 0.51
CA ALA A 35 3.85 -17.03 0.35
C ALA A 35 4.72 -16.15 1.28
N ARG A 36 4.92 -16.59 2.54
CA ARG A 36 5.80 -15.91 3.50
C ARG A 36 7.26 -15.92 3.04
N ASP A 37 7.76 -17.05 2.57
CA ASP A 37 9.15 -17.17 2.13
C ASP A 37 9.41 -16.36 0.86
N THR A 38 8.45 -16.35 -0.06
CA THR A 38 8.45 -15.47 -1.24
C THR A 38 8.49 -13.98 -0.82
N PHE A 39 7.67 -13.59 0.17
CA PHE A 39 7.68 -12.23 0.72
C PHE A 39 9.05 -11.85 1.28
N ILE A 40 9.68 -12.74 2.08
CA ILE A 40 10.99 -12.48 2.68
C ILE A 40 12.05 -12.29 1.59
N ALA A 41 12.04 -13.12 0.54
CA ALA A 41 12.98 -13.04 -0.57
C ALA A 41 12.82 -11.72 -1.35
N ILE A 42 11.59 -11.34 -1.69
CA ILE A 42 11.28 -10.08 -2.37
C ILE A 42 11.68 -8.89 -1.48
N ALA A 43 11.31 -8.91 -0.19
CA ALA A 43 11.65 -7.86 0.75
C ALA A 43 13.16 -7.65 0.86
N ALA A 44 13.93 -8.74 1.00
CA ALA A 44 15.39 -8.68 1.07
C ALA A 44 16.00 -8.08 -0.21
N HIS A 45 15.50 -8.49 -1.39
CA HIS A 45 15.97 -7.97 -2.68
C HIS A 45 15.69 -6.46 -2.80
N GLU A 46 14.46 -6.06 -2.50
CA GLU A 46 14.01 -4.68 -2.65
C GLU A 46 14.60 -3.72 -1.59
N LEU A 47 14.96 -4.21 -0.41
CA LEU A 47 15.72 -3.43 0.56
C LEU A 47 17.19 -3.30 0.15
N ARG A 48 17.78 -4.33 -0.45
CA ARG A 48 19.16 -4.28 -0.93
C ARG A 48 19.33 -3.31 -2.09
N ASN A 49 18.37 -3.25 -2.99
CA ASN A 49 18.43 -2.40 -4.19
C ASN A 49 18.69 -0.92 -3.91
N PRO A 50 17.99 -0.22 -3.01
CA PRO A 50 18.26 1.17 -2.69
C PRO A 50 19.50 1.36 -1.81
N MET A 51 19.90 0.36 -1.02
CA MET A 51 21.07 0.45 -0.15
C MET A 51 22.38 0.52 -0.95
N THR A 52 22.52 -0.31 -1.98
CA THR A 52 23.75 -0.35 -2.80
C THR A 52 24.14 1.01 -3.38
N PRO A 53 23.24 1.77 -4.06
CA PRO A 53 23.59 3.08 -4.54
C PRO A 53 23.81 4.12 -3.43
N ILE A 54 23.17 3.98 -2.26
CA ILE A 54 23.40 4.87 -1.11
C ILE A 54 24.85 4.70 -0.60
N VAL A 55 25.27 3.46 -0.35
CA VAL A 55 26.62 3.12 0.08
C VAL A 55 27.64 3.62 -0.96
N GLY A 56 27.44 3.31 -2.25
CA GLY A 56 28.33 3.76 -3.31
C GLY A 56 28.43 5.30 -3.43
N GLN A 57 27.35 6.04 -3.17
CA GLN A 57 27.41 7.51 -3.14
C GLN A 57 28.19 8.04 -1.92
N ILE A 58 28.09 7.38 -0.78
CA ILE A 58 28.86 7.72 0.43
C ILE A 58 30.36 7.46 0.17
N ASP A 59 30.71 6.29 -0.38
CA ASP A 59 32.10 5.93 -0.69
C ASP A 59 32.73 6.92 -1.68
N LEU A 60 32.00 7.27 -2.74
CA LEU A 60 32.45 8.26 -3.71
C LEU A 60 32.63 9.66 -3.09
N LEU A 61 31.75 10.04 -2.17
CA LEU A 61 31.85 11.32 -1.45
C LEU A 61 33.09 11.34 -0.56
N LEU A 62 33.32 10.26 0.21
CA LEU A 62 34.47 10.12 1.09
C LEU A 62 35.78 10.17 0.31
N ALA A 63 35.90 9.38 -0.78
CA ALA A 63 37.09 9.37 -1.62
C ALA A 63 37.38 10.75 -2.23
N ALA A 64 36.37 11.48 -2.64
CA ALA A 64 36.55 12.80 -3.24
C ALA A 64 36.88 13.90 -2.23
N LEU A 65 36.35 13.81 -0.99
CA LEU A 65 36.74 14.69 0.12
C LEU A 65 38.22 14.48 0.51
N GLN A 66 38.66 13.23 0.61
CA GLN A 66 40.07 12.89 0.89
C GLN A 66 41.01 13.40 -0.20
N ALA A 67 40.56 13.43 -1.45
CA ALA A 67 41.32 13.93 -2.59
C ALA A 67 41.26 15.47 -2.76
N GLY A 68 40.52 16.20 -1.90
CA GLY A 68 40.35 17.65 -1.99
C GLY A 68 39.64 18.12 -3.26
N ARG A 69 38.82 17.24 -3.88
CA ARG A 69 38.23 17.47 -5.24
C ARG A 69 36.85 18.13 -5.24
N TYR A 70 36.25 18.37 -4.07
CA TYR A 70 34.89 18.93 -3.98
C TYR A 70 34.84 20.30 -3.34
N SER A 71 34.10 21.19 -3.94
CA SER A 71 33.64 22.41 -3.28
C SER A 71 32.55 22.14 -2.27
N SER A 72 32.37 23.02 -1.29
CA SER A 72 31.30 22.93 -0.28
C SER A 72 29.91 22.72 -0.91
N ALA A 73 29.60 23.43 -2.00
CA ALA A 73 28.32 23.29 -2.72
C ALA A 73 28.13 21.91 -3.35
N GLN A 74 29.19 21.30 -3.86
CA GLN A 74 29.14 19.95 -4.43
C GLN A 74 28.94 18.90 -3.34
N VAL A 75 29.57 19.06 -2.17
CA VAL A 75 29.36 18.20 -0.98
C VAL A 75 27.90 18.28 -0.54
N GLU A 76 27.38 19.49 -0.37
CA GLU A 76 26.00 19.72 0.04
C GLU A 76 24.99 19.06 -0.95
N HIS A 77 25.20 19.23 -2.23
CA HIS A 77 24.35 18.61 -3.27
C HIS A 77 24.34 17.08 -3.17
N ARG A 78 25.51 16.45 -2.94
CA ARG A 78 25.61 14.99 -2.78
C ARG A 78 24.98 14.50 -1.49
N VAL A 79 25.19 15.20 -0.39
CA VAL A 79 24.55 14.88 0.90
C VAL A 79 23.02 14.93 0.78
N ARG A 80 22.49 15.95 0.12
CA ARG A 80 21.04 16.05 -0.15
C ARG A 80 20.52 14.88 -1.01
N ARG A 81 21.32 14.38 -1.96
CA ARG A 81 20.96 13.19 -2.76
C ARG A 81 20.95 11.92 -1.94
N ILE A 82 21.96 11.72 -1.08
CA ILE A 82 22.04 10.58 -0.16
C ILE A 82 20.86 10.61 0.79
N ARG A 83 20.54 11.77 1.38
CA ARG A 83 19.40 11.93 2.27
C ARG A 83 18.08 11.53 1.59
N ARG A 84 17.80 12.04 0.38
CA ARG A 84 16.60 11.65 -0.38
C ARG A 84 16.53 10.15 -0.64
N ALA A 85 17.65 9.51 -0.98
CA ALA A 85 17.70 8.07 -1.18
C ALA A 85 17.42 7.30 0.13
N MET A 86 17.90 7.81 1.26
CA MET A 86 17.63 7.25 2.59
C MET A 86 16.16 7.41 2.98
N ASP A 87 15.56 8.57 2.75
CA ASP A 87 14.13 8.82 3.02
C ASP A 87 13.26 7.81 2.23
N HIS A 88 13.59 7.58 0.96
CA HIS A 88 12.94 6.54 0.15
C HIS A 88 13.13 5.12 0.69
N PHE A 89 14.32 4.81 1.20
CA PHE A 89 14.61 3.51 1.82
C PHE A 89 13.77 3.31 3.09
N ILE A 90 13.73 4.31 3.96
CA ILE A 90 12.93 4.29 5.21
C ILE A 90 11.44 4.08 4.90
N LYS A 91 10.90 4.82 3.92
CA LYS A 91 9.49 4.67 3.50
C LYS A 91 9.20 3.25 3.00
N ARG A 92 10.13 2.65 2.22
CA ARG A 92 10.00 1.27 1.74
C ARG A 92 10.05 0.26 2.89
N ALA A 93 10.98 0.41 3.82
CA ALA A 93 11.08 -0.45 4.99
C ALA A 93 9.81 -0.38 5.84
N GLY A 94 9.25 0.82 6.02
CA GLY A 94 7.95 1.04 6.68
C GLY A 94 6.83 0.21 6.04
N THR A 95 6.66 0.31 4.72
CA THR A 95 5.64 -0.48 3.99
C THR A 95 5.79 -1.99 4.22
N LEU A 96 7.03 -2.52 4.30
CA LEU A 96 7.25 -3.94 4.59
C LEU A 96 6.88 -4.33 6.01
N LEU A 97 7.14 -3.44 6.99
CA LEU A 97 6.73 -3.66 8.37
C LEU A 97 5.20 -3.66 8.50
N ASP A 98 4.51 -2.81 7.75
CA ASP A 98 3.04 -2.78 7.73
C ASP A 98 2.47 -4.07 7.14
N VAL A 99 3.04 -4.57 6.04
CA VAL A 99 2.69 -5.91 5.52
C VAL A 99 2.84 -6.97 6.60
N SER A 100 3.94 -6.96 7.35
CA SER A 100 4.19 -7.93 8.43
C SER A 100 3.15 -7.81 9.56
N ARG A 101 2.78 -6.59 9.97
CA ARG A 101 1.76 -6.34 11.00
C ARG A 101 0.38 -6.81 10.57
N ILE A 102 -0.02 -6.46 9.35
CA ILE A 102 -1.31 -6.85 8.78
C ILE A 102 -1.41 -8.37 8.67
N THR A 103 -0.38 -9.03 8.12
CA THR A 103 -0.41 -10.50 7.92
C THR A 103 -0.34 -11.31 9.20
N SER A 104 0.23 -10.75 10.27
CA SER A 104 0.26 -11.41 11.58
C SER A 104 -1.02 -11.23 12.39
N GLY A 105 -2.04 -10.56 11.85
CA GLY A 105 -3.27 -10.23 12.58
C GLY A 105 -3.08 -9.28 13.76
N ARG A 106 -1.93 -8.61 13.83
CA ARG A 106 -1.59 -7.66 14.91
C ARG A 106 -1.92 -6.22 14.59
N PHE A 107 -2.54 -6.00 13.43
CA PHE A 107 -2.96 -4.66 13.06
C PHE A 107 -4.23 -4.29 13.84
N GLN A 108 -4.13 -3.29 14.70
CA GLN A 108 -5.25 -2.72 15.43
C GLN A 108 -5.39 -1.26 15.03
N LEU A 109 -6.58 -0.87 14.63
CA LEU A 109 -6.90 0.52 14.32
C LEU A 109 -6.98 1.35 15.60
N ALA A 110 -6.39 2.52 15.57
CA ALA A 110 -6.51 3.55 16.61
C ALA A 110 -7.50 4.63 16.13
N LEU A 111 -8.80 4.34 16.22
CA LEU A 111 -9.82 5.29 15.82
C LEU A 111 -9.82 6.48 16.78
N ALA A 112 -9.69 7.69 16.23
CA ALA A 112 -9.69 8.94 16.97
C ALA A 112 -10.37 10.04 16.16
N PRO A 113 -10.90 11.10 16.79
CA PRO A 113 -11.40 12.27 16.08
C PRO A 113 -10.36 12.77 15.06
N CYS A 114 -10.79 12.94 13.83
CA CYS A 114 -9.93 13.33 12.72
C CYS A 114 -10.68 14.26 11.76
N GLU A 115 -10.06 15.38 11.40
CA GLU A 115 -10.56 16.27 10.35
C GLU A 115 -9.96 15.84 9.00
N LEU A 116 -10.77 15.11 8.21
CA LEU A 116 -10.30 14.51 6.97
C LEU A 116 -9.87 15.53 5.93
N SER A 117 -10.55 16.70 5.89
CA SER A 117 -10.19 17.77 4.94
C SER A 117 -8.79 18.33 5.22
N ASP A 118 -8.44 18.51 6.48
CA ASP A 118 -7.10 18.98 6.86
C ASP A 118 -6.06 17.93 6.56
N LEU A 119 -6.33 16.67 6.89
CA LEU A 119 -5.44 15.56 6.59
C LEU A 119 -5.13 15.45 5.09
N VAL A 120 -6.14 15.59 4.22
CA VAL A 120 -5.93 15.59 2.77
C VAL A 120 -5.04 16.76 2.34
N ARG A 121 -5.30 17.96 2.85
CA ARG A 121 -4.50 19.16 2.53
C ARG A 121 -3.04 18.99 2.95
N GLU A 122 -2.80 18.58 4.20
CA GLU A 122 -1.46 18.33 4.74
C GLU A 122 -0.71 17.27 3.94
N THR A 123 -1.38 16.15 3.64
CA THR A 123 -0.76 15.08 2.85
C THR A 123 -0.40 15.57 1.45
N VAL A 124 -1.30 16.25 0.74
CA VAL A 124 -1.01 16.78 -0.60
C VAL A 124 0.13 17.79 -0.59
N GLU A 125 0.22 18.63 0.45
CA GLU A 125 1.32 19.59 0.58
C GLU A 125 2.68 18.89 0.58
N THR A 126 2.81 17.71 1.25
CA THR A 126 4.07 16.94 1.25
C THR A 126 4.48 16.44 -0.13
N PHE A 127 3.52 16.27 -1.05
CA PHE A 127 3.78 15.82 -2.42
C PHE A 127 3.99 16.93 -3.44
N THR A 128 3.76 18.20 -3.09
CA THR A 128 3.83 19.34 -4.03
C THR A 128 5.19 19.45 -4.73
N GLU A 129 6.29 19.32 -4.01
CA GLU A 129 7.64 19.34 -4.57
C GLU A 129 7.90 18.12 -5.48
N THR A 130 7.47 16.92 -5.04
CA THR A 130 7.64 15.68 -5.80
C THR A 130 6.87 15.71 -7.10
N ALA A 131 5.64 16.21 -7.07
CA ALA A 131 4.81 16.39 -8.27
C ALA A 131 5.47 17.37 -9.24
N ARG A 132 5.92 18.54 -8.77
CA ARG A 132 6.61 19.53 -9.57
C ARG A 132 7.85 18.94 -10.25
N TYR A 133 8.64 18.15 -9.54
CA TYR A 133 9.81 17.46 -10.10
C TYR A 133 9.45 16.44 -11.21
N SER A 134 8.27 15.84 -11.10
CA SER A 134 7.75 14.88 -12.09
C SER A 134 6.99 15.56 -13.23
N GLY A 135 6.90 16.90 -13.22
CA GLY A 135 6.11 17.68 -14.18
C GLY A 135 4.59 17.56 -13.98
N CYS A 136 4.15 17.00 -12.82
CA CYS A 136 2.73 16.88 -12.47
C CYS A 136 2.24 18.14 -11.77
N SER A 137 0.94 18.45 -11.94
CA SER A 137 0.19 19.37 -11.08
C SER A 137 -0.71 18.55 -10.14
N ILE A 138 -0.87 19.01 -8.89
CA ILE A 138 -1.85 18.42 -7.95
C ILE A 138 -2.91 19.48 -7.64
N SER A 139 -4.17 19.08 -7.69
CA SER A 139 -5.32 19.87 -7.26
C SER A 139 -6.10 19.15 -6.16
N ILE A 140 -6.76 19.92 -5.31
CA ILE A 140 -7.55 19.44 -4.18
C ILE A 140 -8.98 19.92 -4.32
N GLU A 141 -9.93 19.03 -4.16
CA GLU A 141 -11.37 19.33 -4.09
C GLU A 141 -11.94 18.67 -2.82
N VAL A 142 -11.86 19.37 -1.69
CA VAL A 142 -12.39 18.90 -0.41
C VAL A 142 -13.26 19.99 0.23
N PRO A 143 -14.30 19.62 0.98
CA PRO A 143 -15.10 20.59 1.72
C PRO A 143 -14.20 21.33 2.74
N GLU A 144 -14.70 22.45 3.26
CA GLU A 144 -13.97 23.23 4.29
C GLU A 144 -13.67 22.36 5.52
N SER A 145 -14.66 21.56 5.95
CA SER A 145 -14.57 20.64 7.08
C SER A 145 -15.27 19.32 6.77
N LEU A 146 -14.62 18.20 7.15
CA LEU A 146 -15.14 16.85 7.04
C LEU A 146 -14.73 16.03 8.28
N PRO A 147 -15.34 16.32 9.44
CA PRO A 147 -15.00 15.65 10.69
C PRO A 147 -15.53 14.23 10.74
N GLY A 148 -14.79 13.35 11.43
CA GLY A 148 -15.17 11.96 11.70
C GLY A 148 -14.19 11.34 12.70
N ALA A 149 -14.26 10.02 12.85
CA ALA A 149 -13.28 9.29 13.64
C ALA A 149 -12.67 8.18 12.78
N TRP A 150 -11.37 8.23 12.62
CA TRP A 150 -10.58 7.26 11.85
C TRP A 150 -9.19 7.08 12.47
N ASP A 151 -8.49 6.07 12.05
CA ASP A 151 -7.05 5.97 12.29
C ASP A 151 -6.31 6.92 11.33
N ARG A 152 -5.79 8.02 11.87
CA ARG A 152 -5.08 9.05 11.11
C ARG A 152 -3.90 8.49 10.33
N LEU A 153 -3.09 7.61 10.95
CA LEU A 153 -1.91 7.02 10.31
C LEU A 153 -2.31 6.10 9.15
N ALA A 154 -3.38 5.32 9.32
CA ALA A 154 -3.91 4.48 8.25
C ALA A 154 -4.42 5.32 7.07
N LEU A 155 -5.12 6.43 7.33
CA LEU A 155 -5.57 7.36 6.29
C LEU A 155 -4.41 8.04 5.57
N GLU A 156 -3.41 8.52 6.31
CA GLU A 156 -2.17 9.09 5.73
C GLU A 156 -1.49 8.08 4.81
N GLN A 157 -1.41 6.82 5.23
CA GLN A 157 -0.80 5.77 4.44
C GLN A 157 -1.59 5.43 3.17
N ILE A 158 -2.92 5.43 3.23
CA ILE A 158 -3.80 5.27 2.06
C ILE A 158 -3.53 6.40 1.06
N LEU A 159 -3.63 7.65 1.50
CA LEU A 159 -3.40 8.83 0.67
C LEU A 159 -2.00 8.84 0.06
N ASP A 160 -0.98 8.58 0.87
CA ASP A 160 0.42 8.49 0.44
C ASP A 160 0.63 7.49 -0.69
N ASN A 161 0.07 6.28 -0.56
CA ASN A 161 0.17 5.25 -1.58
C ASN A 161 -0.54 5.65 -2.87
N LEU A 162 -1.77 6.17 -2.76
CA LEU A 162 -2.57 6.55 -3.92
C LEU A 162 -1.96 7.75 -4.65
N ILE A 163 -1.58 8.81 -3.93
CA ILE A 163 -0.99 10.02 -4.53
C ILE A 163 0.39 9.72 -5.13
N SER A 164 1.25 8.97 -4.43
CA SER A 164 2.56 8.60 -4.98
C SER A 164 2.43 7.74 -6.23
N ASN A 165 1.44 6.83 -6.29
CA ASN A 165 1.14 6.07 -7.49
C ASN A 165 0.66 6.98 -8.64
N ALA A 166 -0.26 7.90 -8.37
CA ALA A 166 -0.76 8.84 -9.37
C ALA A 166 0.39 9.65 -9.99
N ILE A 167 1.28 10.24 -9.19
CA ILE A 167 2.45 10.99 -9.67
C ILE A 167 3.39 10.10 -10.47
N LYS A 168 3.63 8.87 -10.02
CA LYS A 168 4.55 7.92 -10.64
C LYS A 168 4.07 7.45 -12.02
N TYR A 169 2.77 7.21 -12.17
CA TYR A 169 2.21 6.62 -13.38
C TYR A 169 1.64 7.64 -14.36
N ALA A 170 1.39 8.88 -13.93
CA ALA A 170 0.94 9.99 -14.78
C ALA A 170 1.97 11.13 -14.83
N PRO A 171 3.23 10.88 -15.29
CA PRO A 171 4.22 11.95 -15.39
C PRO A 171 3.74 13.03 -16.35
N SER A 172 3.91 14.29 -15.96
CA SER A 172 3.46 15.49 -16.69
C SER A 172 1.92 15.62 -16.80
N GLY A 173 1.17 14.84 -16.03
CA GLY A 173 -0.28 14.91 -15.96
C GLY A 173 -0.77 15.74 -14.77
N GLN A 174 -2.09 15.76 -14.62
CA GLN A 174 -2.76 16.32 -13.45
C GLN A 174 -3.17 15.18 -12.51
N VAL A 175 -2.93 15.38 -11.22
CA VAL A 175 -3.45 14.54 -10.14
C VAL A 175 -4.50 15.35 -9.38
N MET A 176 -5.68 14.79 -9.19
CA MET A 176 -6.76 15.41 -8.43
C MET A 176 -7.06 14.55 -7.21
N VAL A 177 -7.05 15.15 -6.03
CA VAL A 177 -7.45 14.51 -4.77
C VAL A 177 -8.73 15.16 -4.30
N SER A 178 -9.78 14.38 -4.10
CA SER A 178 -11.08 14.90 -3.66
C SER A 178 -11.64 14.09 -2.49
N ALA A 179 -12.40 14.77 -1.62
CA ALA A 179 -13.17 14.15 -0.56
C ALA A 179 -14.60 14.68 -0.57
N GLU A 180 -15.56 13.80 -0.31
CA GLU A 180 -16.98 14.10 -0.37
C GLU A 180 -17.71 13.48 0.82
N ASN A 181 -18.61 14.26 1.41
CA ASN A 181 -19.47 13.79 2.49
C ASN A 181 -20.71 13.10 1.91
N LEU A 182 -20.91 11.82 2.21
CA LEU A 182 -22.07 11.03 1.81
C LEU A 182 -22.99 10.70 3.00
N GLY A 183 -22.98 11.54 4.04
CA GLY A 183 -23.77 11.34 5.27
C GLY A 183 -23.07 10.42 6.25
N SER A 184 -23.46 9.14 6.31
CA SER A 184 -22.79 8.11 7.16
C SER A 184 -21.50 7.57 6.56
N LEU A 185 -21.16 7.96 5.34
CA LEU A 185 -19.96 7.55 4.63
C LEU A 185 -19.19 8.79 4.17
N VAL A 186 -17.91 8.60 3.90
CA VAL A 186 -17.07 9.55 3.15
C VAL A 186 -16.52 8.87 1.91
N ARG A 187 -16.34 9.63 0.85
CA ARG A 187 -15.72 9.19 -0.39
C ARG A 187 -14.42 9.96 -0.60
N LEU A 188 -13.31 9.26 -0.68
CA LEU A 188 -12.01 9.79 -1.11
C LEU A 188 -11.75 9.35 -2.55
N ARG A 189 -11.26 10.25 -3.40
CA ARG A 189 -10.83 9.91 -4.75
C ARG A 189 -9.46 10.47 -5.04
N VAL A 190 -8.63 9.67 -5.69
CA VAL A 190 -7.39 10.10 -6.30
C VAL A 190 -7.49 9.78 -7.79
N ARG A 191 -7.52 10.81 -8.62
CA ARG A 191 -7.58 10.72 -10.07
C ARG A 191 -6.25 11.08 -10.67
N ASP A 192 -5.81 10.31 -11.64
CA ASP A 192 -4.64 10.58 -12.46
C ASP A 192 -4.99 10.62 -13.96
N HIS A 193 -4.06 11.14 -14.78
CA HIS A 193 -4.13 11.15 -16.24
C HIS A 193 -3.05 10.23 -16.84
N GLY A 194 -2.83 9.08 -16.20
CA GLY A 194 -1.89 8.07 -16.66
C GLY A 194 -2.44 7.17 -17.78
N PRO A 195 -1.82 6.04 -18.02
CA PRO A 195 -2.24 5.10 -19.07
C PRO A 195 -3.55 4.36 -18.76
N GLY A 196 -4.09 4.50 -17.53
CA GLY A 196 -5.22 3.71 -17.08
C GLY A 196 -4.82 2.29 -16.66
N ILE A 197 -5.80 1.52 -16.19
CA ILE A 197 -5.64 0.14 -15.75
C ILE A 197 -6.64 -0.73 -16.48
N SER A 198 -6.15 -1.78 -17.15
CA SER A 198 -7.01 -2.70 -17.89
C SER A 198 -8.08 -3.34 -16.98
N THR A 199 -9.26 -3.63 -17.51
CA THR A 199 -10.34 -4.24 -16.73
C THR A 199 -9.90 -5.57 -16.08
N GLY A 200 -9.04 -6.34 -16.77
CA GLY A 200 -8.51 -7.60 -16.26
C GLY A 200 -7.52 -7.43 -15.10
N ASP A 201 -6.86 -6.27 -15.00
CA ASP A 201 -5.88 -6.00 -13.94
C ASP A 201 -6.50 -5.33 -12.71
N ARG A 202 -7.72 -4.76 -12.81
CA ARG A 202 -8.33 -3.94 -11.73
C ARG A 202 -8.52 -4.68 -10.41
N ALA A 203 -8.87 -5.96 -10.44
CA ALA A 203 -8.95 -6.78 -9.23
C ALA A 203 -7.54 -7.16 -8.74
N ARG A 204 -6.66 -7.54 -9.68
CA ARG A 204 -5.33 -8.06 -9.38
C ARG A 204 -4.38 -7.04 -8.79
N ILE A 205 -4.50 -5.76 -9.13
CA ILE A 205 -3.60 -4.71 -8.60
C ILE A 205 -3.69 -4.54 -7.07
N PHE A 206 -4.74 -5.07 -6.43
CA PHE A 206 -4.89 -5.10 -4.98
C PHE A 206 -4.38 -6.41 -4.35
N GLU A 207 -3.89 -7.36 -5.16
CA GLU A 207 -3.23 -8.57 -4.67
C GLU A 207 -1.76 -8.30 -4.33
N ARG A 208 -1.18 -9.15 -3.50
CA ARG A 208 0.23 -9.01 -3.10
C ARG A 208 1.15 -9.25 -4.29
N PHE A 209 2.15 -8.36 -4.46
CA PHE A 209 3.19 -8.46 -5.48
C PHE A 209 2.69 -8.32 -6.92
N GLU A 210 1.40 -8.09 -7.11
CA GLU A 210 0.83 -7.88 -8.42
C GLU A 210 1.13 -6.47 -8.95
N ARG A 211 1.28 -6.40 -10.27
CA ARG A 211 1.52 -5.16 -11.03
C ARG A 211 0.74 -5.23 -12.32
N ALA A 212 0.16 -4.13 -12.75
CA ALA A 212 -0.52 -4.06 -14.03
C ALA A 212 0.44 -4.43 -15.18
N VAL A 213 -0.05 -5.24 -16.10
CA VAL A 213 0.72 -5.68 -17.29
C VAL A 213 1.10 -4.46 -18.14
N GLY A 214 2.36 -4.42 -18.64
CA GLY A 214 2.83 -3.31 -19.48
C GLY A 214 3.49 -2.15 -18.75
N VAL A 215 3.55 -2.16 -17.43
CA VAL A 215 4.33 -1.20 -16.65
C VAL A 215 5.82 -1.56 -16.76
N SER A 216 6.62 -0.67 -17.35
CA SER A 216 8.05 -0.93 -17.56
C SER A 216 8.76 -1.28 -16.23
N GLU A 217 9.67 -2.27 -16.28
CA GLU A 217 10.48 -2.73 -15.14
C GLU A 217 11.28 -1.60 -14.45
N ARG A 218 11.53 -0.51 -15.16
CA ARG A 218 12.24 0.68 -14.63
C ARG A 218 11.43 1.48 -13.61
N ARG A 219 10.10 1.26 -13.50
CA ARG A 219 9.27 1.95 -12.49
C ARG A 219 9.20 1.10 -11.24
N SER A 220 10.21 1.26 -10.39
CA SER A 220 10.43 0.57 -9.11
C SER A 220 9.20 0.60 -8.18
N GLY A 221 8.84 -0.57 -7.60
CA GLY A 221 7.82 -0.70 -6.55
C GLY A 221 7.53 -2.17 -6.24
N PHE A 222 7.24 -2.49 -4.98
CA PHE A 222 7.03 -3.85 -4.46
C PHE A 222 5.75 -4.56 -4.97
N GLY A 223 4.80 -3.83 -5.57
CA GLY A 223 3.47 -4.38 -5.81
C GLY A 223 2.69 -4.65 -4.51
N VAL A 224 3.07 -4.04 -3.39
CA VAL A 224 2.38 -4.21 -2.10
C VAL A 224 1.64 -2.95 -1.63
N GLY A 225 1.92 -1.79 -2.22
CA GLY A 225 1.31 -0.52 -1.78
C GLY A 225 -0.21 -0.53 -1.90
N LEU A 226 -0.75 -0.95 -3.04
CA LEU A 226 -2.21 -1.06 -3.23
C LEU A 226 -2.83 -2.20 -2.41
N TRP A 227 -2.11 -3.29 -2.21
CA TRP A 227 -2.54 -4.34 -1.30
C TRP A 227 -2.67 -3.81 0.14
N VAL A 228 -1.66 -3.06 0.64
CA VAL A 228 -1.73 -2.40 1.96
C VAL A 228 -2.94 -1.48 2.04
N VAL A 229 -3.17 -0.67 1.00
CA VAL A 229 -4.37 0.20 0.94
C VAL A 229 -5.64 -0.63 1.06
N GLY A 230 -5.77 -1.73 0.31
CA GLY A 230 -6.92 -2.63 0.39
C GLY A 230 -7.14 -3.19 1.80
N GLN A 231 -6.05 -3.61 2.47
CA GLN A 231 -6.13 -4.13 3.85
C GLN A 231 -6.54 -3.06 4.87
N LEU A 232 -5.96 -1.85 4.77
CA LEU A 232 -6.31 -0.72 5.65
C LEU A 232 -7.76 -0.29 5.47
N VAL A 233 -8.21 -0.21 4.22
CA VAL A 233 -9.61 0.14 3.90
C VAL A 233 -10.56 -0.93 4.42
N THR A 234 -10.24 -2.22 4.24
CA THR A 234 -11.04 -3.34 4.78
C THR A 234 -11.08 -3.32 6.30
N ALA A 235 -9.94 -3.07 6.97
CA ALA A 235 -9.89 -2.96 8.43
C ALA A 235 -10.75 -1.81 8.96
N MET A 236 -10.91 -0.72 8.19
CA MET A 236 -11.82 0.40 8.49
C MET A 236 -13.25 0.18 7.98
N GLU A 237 -13.63 -1.07 7.67
CA GLU A 237 -14.96 -1.46 7.15
C GLU A 237 -15.36 -0.70 5.87
N GLY A 238 -14.38 -0.25 5.10
CA GLY A 238 -14.55 0.48 3.86
C GLY A 238 -14.45 -0.40 2.61
N THR A 239 -14.51 0.26 1.47
CA THR A 239 -14.30 -0.36 0.15
C THR A 239 -13.38 0.51 -0.70
N ILE A 240 -12.56 -0.15 -1.54
CA ILE A 240 -11.73 0.51 -2.54
C ILE A 240 -12.03 -0.06 -3.92
N MET A 241 -12.07 0.81 -4.92
CA MET A 241 -12.24 0.44 -6.32
C MET A 241 -11.40 1.33 -7.22
N VAL A 242 -11.20 0.88 -8.46
CA VAL A 242 -10.53 1.66 -9.50
C VAL A 242 -11.32 1.61 -10.78
N ASP A 243 -11.49 2.78 -11.40
CA ASP A 243 -12.21 2.97 -12.65
C ASP A 243 -11.39 3.80 -13.64
N ASP A 244 -11.83 3.81 -14.90
CA ASP A 244 -11.26 4.71 -15.91
C ASP A 244 -11.63 6.17 -15.58
N ALA A 245 -10.64 7.05 -15.68
CA ALA A 245 -10.89 8.47 -15.60
C ALA A 245 -11.46 8.99 -16.93
N GLN A 246 -12.44 9.86 -16.85
CA GLN A 246 -12.95 10.55 -18.04
C GLN A 246 -11.84 11.39 -18.67
N GLY A 247 -11.50 11.11 -19.92
CA GLY A 247 -10.36 11.76 -20.60
C GLY A 247 -9.04 10.99 -20.47
N GLY A 248 -9.05 9.78 -19.91
CA GLY A 248 -7.88 8.91 -19.73
C GLY A 248 -7.31 8.93 -18.32
N GLY A 249 -6.60 7.86 -17.95
CA GLY A 249 -6.05 7.66 -16.63
C GLY A 249 -6.94 6.79 -15.74
N SER A 250 -6.69 6.83 -14.43
CA SER A 250 -7.41 6.04 -13.42
C SER A 250 -8.01 6.92 -12.33
N VAL A 251 -9.11 6.44 -11.75
CA VAL A 251 -9.72 7.02 -10.54
C VAL A 251 -9.76 5.94 -9.47
N PHE A 252 -8.96 6.08 -8.45
CA PHE A 252 -9.08 5.29 -7.24
C PHE A 252 -10.13 5.91 -6.32
N THR A 253 -11.12 5.13 -5.93
CA THR A 253 -12.20 5.56 -5.04
C THR A 253 -12.17 4.73 -3.77
N VAL A 254 -12.04 5.39 -2.63
CA VAL A 254 -12.13 4.79 -1.29
C VAL A 254 -13.41 5.31 -0.64
N ILE A 255 -14.22 4.40 -0.12
CA ILE A 255 -15.43 4.72 0.64
C ILE A 255 -15.23 4.18 2.05
N LEU A 256 -15.35 5.04 3.05
CA LEU A 256 -15.17 4.69 4.46
C LEU A 256 -16.41 5.06 5.28
N PRO A 257 -16.75 4.27 6.31
CA PRO A 257 -17.70 4.69 7.32
C PRO A 257 -17.22 6.00 7.98
N ARG A 258 -18.17 6.88 8.22
CA ARG A 258 -17.95 8.10 8.98
C ARG A 258 -18.42 7.87 10.40
N TYR A 259 -17.50 7.44 11.26
CA TYR A 259 -17.81 7.31 12.68
C TYR A 259 -17.90 8.70 13.33
N SER A 260 -18.83 8.84 14.25
CA SER A 260 -18.88 9.97 15.20
C SER A 260 -18.38 9.48 16.56
N GLU A 261 -17.99 10.38 17.46
CA GLU A 261 -17.60 10.00 18.82
C GLU A 261 -18.69 9.18 19.55
N ALA A 262 -19.97 9.35 19.15
CA ALA A 262 -21.09 8.61 19.71
C ALA A 262 -21.26 7.18 19.12
N ASN A 263 -20.62 6.86 17.99
CA ASN A 263 -20.78 5.62 17.23
C ASN A 263 -19.44 4.92 16.97
N LEU A 264 -18.43 5.11 17.83
CA LEU A 264 -17.18 4.35 17.77
C LEU A 264 -17.49 2.88 18.07
N PRO A 265 -17.00 1.91 17.25
CA PRO A 265 -17.22 0.47 17.48
C PRO A 265 -16.53 -0.05 18.74
#